data_57e0d89938986328be7ab0eb507daa10
#
_entry.id   57e0d89938986328be7ab0eb507daa10
#
_cell.length_a   1.000
_cell.length_b   1.000
_cell.length_c   1.000
_cell.angle_alpha   90.00
_cell.angle_beta   90.00
_cell.angle_gamma   90.00
#
_symmetry.space_group_name_H-M   'P 1'
#
loop_
_entity.id
_entity.type
_entity.pdbx_description
1 polymer ?
#
loop_
_entity_poly.entity_id
_entity_poly.type
_entity_poly.pdbx_seq_one_letter_code
_entity_poly.pdbx_strand_id
1 'polypeptide(L)'
;MDIRSGIDDAGLKRIFGLLSYNKSTTLLNNGAVSPPNEVYPGITVYLISDPDGAKHVVLRRCRSNGDELLDCDCANEGCEHIAAVLLSDLNSHTAEEATDPELIRELEDLIDSIVDDILDDPDYDEEANYYDDWHYGKYDLDDENYNYEVEHDHTKAVLDRIIYEITEPNATILLIDRLLMRLSTMEYDNGGVYEAFDEHGSDIYTLFAETGPETIAEVLKNRDHYAQTLYRESLKHVPKETIERAYQLLDDSSELGEVALKMKFDRGDYESYIRSSSDKLDAIIRVVRKLDAENDDSAAKYAGMLIGYDGTSKDQRAARLLSSHGYKEEAADIYLNLFLMSHKHDDFQSMKINTSRIDTERLLDNLTSTVLSHENFDNDGLETLIMEGRATDVDRYIKKTGFAPSRNFKDYDCHKILDICDALVYRGFVESAAILGRGLILLRLNVKNADRYQDAVVMLQYMDRESRFEGLDEPHSRFKLRLQEEFPKMRKFWGLYTGTWNGRT
;
A
#
# COMPACT_ATOMS: atom_id res chain seq x y z
N MET A 1 7.80 40.68 19.30
CA MET A 1 6.52 40.23 18.67
C MET A 1 5.48 41.33 18.92
N ASP A 2 4.79 41.79 17.88
CA ASP A 2 3.71 42.79 17.99
C ASP A 2 2.38 42.03 18.12
N ILE A 3 1.68 42.22 19.25
CA ILE A 3 0.43 41.53 19.54
C ILE A 3 -0.70 42.55 19.68
N ARG A 4 -1.81 42.30 19.02
CA ARG A 4 -3.01 43.14 19.17
C ARG A 4 -3.76 42.76 20.44
N SER A 5 -4.28 43.77 21.16
CA SER A 5 -5.11 43.53 22.35
C SER A 5 -6.36 42.72 22.00
N GLY A 6 -6.63 41.66 22.76
CA GLY A 6 -7.83 40.83 22.61
C GLY A 6 -7.59 39.49 21.89
N ILE A 7 -6.36 38.93 21.93
CA ILE A 7 -6.11 37.57 21.47
C ILE A 7 -6.70 36.62 22.50
N ASP A 8 -7.55 35.71 22.05
CA ASP A 8 -8.10 34.57 22.80
C ASP A 8 -7.15 33.37 22.82
N ASP A 9 -7.55 32.31 23.47
CA ASP A 9 -6.81 31.07 23.61
C ASP A 9 -6.48 30.45 22.25
N ALA A 10 -7.47 30.39 21.34
CA ALA A 10 -7.30 29.91 19.99
C ALA A 10 -6.30 30.71 19.16
N GLY A 11 -6.35 32.03 19.33
CA GLY A 11 -5.37 32.94 18.72
C GLY A 11 -3.94 32.69 19.19
N LEU A 12 -3.75 32.38 20.48
CA LEU A 12 -2.44 32.01 21.03
C LEU A 12 -1.91 30.72 20.47
N LYS A 13 -2.75 29.68 20.39
CA LYS A 13 -2.38 28.39 19.78
C LYS A 13 -1.95 28.57 18.33
N ARG A 14 -2.67 29.36 17.54
CA ARG A 14 -2.35 29.67 16.15
C ARG A 14 -1.03 30.42 15.97
N ILE A 15 -0.74 31.38 16.86
CA ILE A 15 0.47 32.20 16.78
C ILE A 15 1.72 31.43 17.20
N PHE A 16 1.63 30.61 18.24
CA PHE A 16 2.79 29.96 18.86
C PHE A 16 2.93 28.48 18.45
N GLY A 17 1.93 27.90 17.81
CA GLY A 17 1.82 26.48 17.60
C GLY A 17 1.52 25.71 18.88
N LEU A 18 0.90 24.54 18.75
CA LEU A 18 0.41 23.79 19.90
C LEU A 18 1.53 23.34 20.86
N LEU A 19 2.70 23.01 20.32
CA LEU A 19 3.85 22.58 21.12
C LEU A 19 4.33 23.67 22.09
N SER A 20 4.54 24.92 21.59
CA SER A 20 4.96 26.04 22.42
C SER A 20 3.85 26.47 23.40
N TYR A 21 2.59 26.39 22.95
CA TYR A 21 1.43 26.65 23.79
C TYR A 21 1.34 25.66 24.97
N ASN A 22 1.47 24.36 24.75
CA ASN A 22 1.38 23.35 25.80
C ASN A 22 2.56 23.43 26.78
N LYS A 23 3.77 23.73 26.30
CA LYS A 23 4.91 24.01 27.15
C LYS A 23 4.64 25.26 28.03
N SER A 24 4.06 26.30 27.46
CA SER A 24 3.70 27.49 28.20
C SER A 24 2.62 27.27 29.25
N THR A 25 1.63 26.43 28.95
CA THR A 25 0.62 25.96 29.90
C THR A 25 1.27 25.20 31.06
N THR A 26 2.25 24.34 30.76
CA THR A 26 3.02 23.61 31.79
C THR A 26 3.82 24.57 32.67
N LEU A 27 4.47 25.56 32.09
CA LEU A 27 5.19 26.61 32.87
C LEU A 27 4.24 27.37 33.79
N LEU A 28 3.07 27.72 33.28
CA LEU A 28 2.06 28.44 34.07
C LEU A 28 1.52 27.58 35.22
N ASN A 29 1.12 26.35 34.97
CA ASN A 29 0.57 25.44 35.97
C ASN A 29 1.60 25.08 37.06
N ASN A 30 2.88 25.10 36.75
CA ASN A 30 3.97 24.89 37.70
C ASN A 30 4.34 26.15 38.50
N GLY A 31 3.64 27.25 38.28
CA GLY A 31 3.94 28.51 38.93
C GLY A 31 5.27 29.15 38.52
N ALA A 32 5.72 28.80 37.30
CA ALA A 32 7.02 29.25 36.78
C ALA A 32 7.00 30.72 36.35
N VAL A 33 5.82 31.30 36.08
CA VAL A 33 5.65 32.70 35.66
C VAL A 33 5.50 33.58 36.92
N SER A 34 6.40 34.56 37.09
CA SER A 34 6.30 35.53 38.19
C SER A 34 5.13 36.51 37.99
N PRO A 35 4.61 37.07 39.06
CA PRO A 35 3.71 38.19 38.94
C PRO A 35 4.33 39.34 38.12
N PRO A 36 3.50 40.10 37.37
CA PRO A 36 3.96 41.22 36.58
C PRO A 36 4.62 42.30 37.49
N ASN A 37 5.78 42.77 37.08
CA ASN A 37 6.49 43.87 37.76
C ASN A 37 6.64 45.05 36.79
N GLU A 38 5.89 46.12 37.00
CA GLU A 38 6.02 47.31 36.20
C GLU A 38 7.27 48.09 36.65
N VAL A 39 8.29 48.10 35.78
CA VAL A 39 9.58 48.78 36.07
C VAL A 39 9.61 50.23 35.60
N TYR A 40 8.80 50.57 34.57
CA TYR A 40 8.54 51.92 34.07
C TYR A 40 7.10 52.00 33.55
N PRO A 41 6.49 53.19 33.47
CA PRO A 41 5.15 53.32 32.90
C PRO A 41 5.06 52.67 31.51
N GLY A 42 4.19 51.67 31.37
CA GLY A 42 4.01 50.91 30.14
C GLY A 42 5.10 49.88 29.85
N ILE A 43 6.01 49.56 30.77
CA ILE A 43 6.99 48.48 30.64
C ILE A 43 6.86 47.54 31.82
N THR A 44 6.37 46.34 31.54
CA THR A 44 6.21 45.24 32.50
C THR A 44 7.23 44.14 32.27
N VAL A 45 7.80 43.61 33.33
CA VAL A 45 8.78 42.52 33.32
C VAL A 45 8.17 41.31 33.99
N TYR A 46 8.30 40.17 33.34
CA TYR A 46 7.99 38.88 33.89
C TYR A 46 9.27 38.03 33.97
N LEU A 47 9.42 37.27 35.06
CA LEU A 47 10.49 36.27 35.20
C LEU A 47 9.87 34.89 35.07
N ILE A 48 10.44 34.08 34.18
CA ILE A 48 10.00 32.70 33.95
C ILE A 48 11.13 31.76 34.33
N SER A 49 10.80 30.73 35.10
CA SER A 49 11.77 29.71 35.54
C SER A 49 11.49 28.39 34.85
N ASP A 50 12.39 27.94 33.98
CA ASP A 50 12.28 26.67 33.32
C ASP A 50 12.48 25.47 34.28
N PRO A 51 11.98 24.28 33.93
CA PRO A 51 12.15 23.09 34.78
C PRO A 51 13.61 22.69 35.04
N ASP A 52 14.53 23.06 34.15
CA ASP A 52 15.97 22.88 34.30
C ASP A 52 16.67 23.93 35.19
N GLY A 53 15.90 24.91 35.66
CA GLY A 53 16.38 25.98 36.50
C GLY A 53 16.91 27.21 35.76
N ALA A 54 16.85 27.24 34.43
CA ALA A 54 17.12 28.46 33.66
C ALA A 54 16.05 29.53 33.96
N LYS A 55 16.44 30.80 33.90
CA LYS A 55 15.52 31.93 34.12
C LYS A 55 15.51 32.81 32.89
N HIS A 56 14.31 33.11 32.43
CA HIS A 56 14.09 33.95 31.27
C HIS A 56 13.34 35.24 31.67
N VAL A 57 13.63 36.31 30.94
CA VAL A 57 13.01 37.62 31.15
C VAL A 57 12.14 37.92 29.93
N VAL A 58 10.84 38.10 30.17
CA VAL A 58 9.91 38.59 29.15
C VAL A 58 9.58 40.05 29.46
N LEU A 59 9.85 40.89 28.47
CA LEU A 59 9.53 42.33 28.52
C LEU A 59 8.26 42.59 27.71
N ARG A 60 7.26 43.20 28.36
CA ARG A 60 6.05 43.69 27.71
C ARG A 60 6.09 45.20 27.67
N ARG A 61 5.91 45.81 26.50
CA ARG A 61 5.88 47.23 26.27
C ARG A 61 4.57 47.63 25.61
N CYS A 62 3.80 48.48 26.30
CA CYS A 62 2.59 49.05 25.71
C CYS A 62 2.94 50.29 24.92
N ARG A 63 2.52 50.38 23.66
CA ARG A 63 2.67 51.56 22.79
C ARG A 63 1.50 52.49 22.98
N SER A 64 1.71 53.77 22.67
CA SER A 64 0.68 54.81 22.77
C SER A 64 -0.56 54.59 21.89
N ASN A 65 -0.49 53.69 20.91
CA ASN A 65 -1.61 53.27 20.04
C ASN A 65 -2.37 52.06 20.57
N GLY A 66 -1.99 51.53 21.73
CA GLY A 66 -2.60 50.33 22.32
C GLY A 66 -1.99 49.01 21.88
N ASP A 67 -1.06 49.01 20.92
CA ASP A 67 -0.33 47.80 20.54
C ASP A 67 0.67 47.41 21.63
N GLU A 68 0.88 46.12 21.79
CA GLU A 68 1.82 45.55 22.74
C GLU A 68 2.99 44.88 22.03
N LEU A 69 4.19 45.09 22.52
CA LEU A 69 5.41 44.42 22.08
C LEU A 69 5.90 43.53 23.20
N LEU A 70 6.06 42.22 22.93
CA LEU A 70 6.68 41.29 23.84
C LEU A 70 8.02 40.83 23.28
N ASP A 71 9.05 40.87 24.12
CA ASP A 71 10.39 40.40 23.83
C ASP A 71 10.86 39.45 24.93
N CYS A 72 11.46 38.32 24.56
CA CYS A 72 12.07 37.35 25.46
C CYS A 72 13.59 37.31 25.25
N ASP A 73 14.35 37.15 26.32
CA ASP A 73 15.81 37.05 26.30
C ASP A 73 16.32 35.71 25.68
N CYS A 74 15.44 34.74 25.50
CA CYS A 74 15.77 33.52 24.75
C CYS A 74 15.96 33.73 23.23
N ALA A 75 15.67 34.95 22.73
CA ALA A 75 15.83 35.38 21.36
C ALA A 75 15.03 34.57 20.28
N ASN A 76 14.07 33.77 20.69
CA ASN A 76 13.16 33.07 19.78
C ASN A 76 11.86 33.86 19.63
N GLU A 77 11.53 34.30 18.43
CA GLU A 77 10.19 34.82 18.11
C GLU A 77 9.17 33.70 18.27
N GLY A 78 8.09 33.91 19.04
CA GLY A 78 7.08 32.90 19.29
C GLY A 78 7.50 31.81 20.28
N CYS A 79 8.34 32.13 21.28
CA CYS A 79 8.77 31.16 22.30
C CYS A 79 7.69 30.86 23.34
N GLU A 80 7.81 29.72 24.01
CA GLU A 80 6.93 29.28 25.11
C GLU A 80 6.88 30.26 26.29
N HIS A 81 7.92 31.07 26.53
CA HIS A 81 7.96 32.02 27.60
C HIS A 81 7.03 33.23 27.33
N ILE A 82 7.02 33.75 26.09
CA ILE A 82 6.07 34.80 25.68
C ILE A 82 4.64 34.27 25.75
N ALA A 83 4.41 33.06 25.25
CA ALA A 83 3.11 32.42 25.31
C ALA A 83 2.62 32.19 26.74
N ALA A 84 3.51 31.83 27.70
CA ALA A 84 3.18 31.67 29.11
C ALA A 84 2.75 32.98 29.78
N VAL A 85 3.36 34.09 29.42
CA VAL A 85 2.95 35.43 29.93
C VAL A 85 1.55 35.78 29.42
N LEU A 86 1.27 35.59 28.15
CA LEU A 86 -0.04 35.88 27.56
C LEU A 86 -1.14 34.98 28.12
N LEU A 87 -0.84 33.69 28.34
CA LEU A 87 -1.77 32.75 29.00
C LEU A 87 -2.03 33.15 30.46
N SER A 88 -1.02 33.65 31.18
CA SER A 88 -1.20 34.16 32.55
C SER A 88 -2.21 35.29 32.60
N ASP A 89 -2.19 36.18 31.60
CA ASP A 89 -3.14 37.28 31.50
C ASP A 89 -4.56 36.80 31.16
N LEU A 90 -4.67 35.87 30.25
CA LEU A 90 -5.97 35.26 29.88
C LEU A 90 -6.60 34.51 31.06
N ASN A 91 -5.83 33.68 31.77
CA ASN A 91 -6.32 32.92 32.93
C ASN A 91 -6.71 33.80 34.13
N SER A 92 -6.25 35.04 34.18
CA SER A 92 -6.77 35.99 35.17
C SER A 92 -8.22 36.44 34.89
N HIS A 93 -8.73 36.09 33.72
CA HIS A 93 -10.07 36.50 33.25
C HIS A 93 -11.05 35.32 32.93
N THR A 94 -10.61 34.08 32.90
CA THR A 94 -11.50 32.94 32.51
C THR A 94 -11.47 31.83 33.57
N ALA A 95 -12.64 31.49 34.12
CA ALA A 95 -12.89 30.19 34.71
C ALA A 95 -12.92 29.15 33.58
N GLU A 96 -12.44 27.91 33.84
CA GLU A 96 -12.44 26.79 32.94
C GLU A 96 -13.70 26.73 32.05
N GLU A 97 -13.63 27.16 30.82
CA GLU A 97 -14.64 26.84 29.81
C GLU A 97 -14.31 25.48 29.23
N ALA A 98 -15.14 24.50 29.58
CA ALA A 98 -15.21 23.22 28.85
C ALA A 98 -15.53 23.52 27.39
N THR A 99 -14.95 22.76 26.46
CA THR A 99 -15.23 22.91 25.02
C THR A 99 -16.75 22.98 24.78
N ASP A 100 -17.20 24.02 24.08
CA ASP A 100 -18.61 24.25 23.81
C ASP A 100 -19.19 23.09 22.96
N PRO A 101 -20.20 22.34 23.45
CA PRO A 101 -20.82 21.28 22.68
C PRO A 101 -21.46 21.75 21.36
N GLU A 102 -21.81 23.03 21.25
CA GLU A 102 -22.35 23.62 20.04
C GLU A 102 -21.24 23.80 18.98
N LEU A 103 -20.04 24.21 19.39
CA LEU A 103 -18.85 24.28 18.53
C LEU A 103 -18.46 22.88 17.99
N ILE A 104 -18.47 21.85 18.84
CA ILE A 104 -18.20 20.47 18.38
C ILE A 104 -19.18 20.07 17.28
N ARG A 105 -20.48 20.33 17.47
CA ARG A 105 -21.52 20.00 16.49
C ARG A 105 -21.33 20.79 15.19
N GLU A 106 -21.04 22.08 15.28
CA GLU A 106 -20.73 22.90 14.09
C GLU A 106 -19.55 22.35 13.30
N LEU A 107 -18.48 21.92 13.98
CA LEU A 107 -17.33 21.31 13.33
C LEU A 107 -17.65 19.92 12.73
N GLU A 108 -18.49 19.13 13.38
CA GLU A 108 -18.97 17.87 12.81
C GLU A 108 -19.78 18.08 11.52
N ASP A 109 -20.67 19.09 11.52
CA ASP A 109 -21.45 19.44 10.32
C ASP A 109 -20.53 19.95 9.19
N LEU A 110 -19.49 20.73 9.53
CA LEU A 110 -18.48 21.18 8.56
C LEU A 110 -17.65 20.02 7.99
N ILE A 111 -17.26 19.07 8.81
CA ILE A 111 -16.56 17.85 8.37
C ILE A 111 -17.45 17.03 7.44
N ASP A 112 -18.73 16.91 7.74
CA ASP A 112 -19.65 16.12 6.92
C ASP A 112 -19.91 16.77 5.54
N SER A 113 -19.81 18.10 5.42
CA SER A 113 -19.97 18.82 4.15
C SER A 113 -18.65 18.98 3.36
N ILE A 114 -17.48 18.79 3.95
CA ILE A 114 -16.19 19.18 3.34
C ILE A 114 -15.96 18.60 1.93
N VAL A 115 -16.38 17.36 1.67
CA VAL A 115 -16.21 16.74 0.35
C VAL A 115 -17.09 17.44 -0.69
N ASP A 116 -18.32 17.78 -0.30
CA ASP A 116 -19.24 18.50 -1.18
C ASP A 116 -18.73 19.93 -1.41
N ASP A 117 -18.17 20.58 -0.37
CA ASP A 117 -17.57 21.93 -0.46
C ASP A 117 -16.35 21.95 -1.38
N ILE A 118 -15.51 20.92 -1.38
CA ILE A 118 -14.36 20.75 -2.29
C ILE A 118 -14.87 20.54 -3.72
N LEU A 119 -15.81 19.64 -3.94
CA LEU A 119 -16.31 19.29 -5.27
C LEU A 119 -17.16 20.42 -5.89
N ASP A 120 -17.82 21.24 -5.08
CA ASP A 120 -18.61 22.40 -5.53
C ASP A 120 -17.76 23.66 -5.73
N ASP A 121 -16.46 23.65 -5.36
CA ASP A 121 -15.56 24.78 -5.55
C ASP A 121 -15.39 25.04 -7.07
N PRO A 122 -15.61 26.29 -7.56
CA PRO A 122 -15.53 26.60 -9.00
C PRO A 122 -14.12 26.40 -9.58
N ASP A 123 -13.11 26.29 -8.74
CA ASP A 123 -11.73 26.05 -9.14
C ASP A 123 -11.37 24.54 -9.08
N TYR A 124 -12.31 23.66 -8.72
CA TYR A 124 -12.13 22.20 -8.73
C TYR A 124 -12.56 21.61 -10.08
N ASP A 125 -11.68 20.84 -10.72
CA ASP A 125 -11.96 20.22 -12.03
C ASP A 125 -11.97 18.67 -11.90
N GLU A 126 -13.18 18.09 -11.88
CA GLU A 126 -13.37 16.64 -11.85
C GLU A 126 -12.73 15.93 -13.07
N GLU A 127 -12.65 16.59 -14.24
CA GLU A 127 -12.10 15.98 -15.45
C GLU A 127 -10.57 15.88 -15.39
N ALA A 128 -9.90 16.77 -14.66
CA ALA A 128 -8.44 16.75 -14.53
C ALA A 128 -7.95 15.45 -13.86
N ASN A 129 -8.71 14.92 -12.91
CA ASN A 129 -8.37 13.68 -12.19
C ASN A 129 -8.58 12.40 -13.02
N TYR A 130 -9.38 12.44 -14.10
CA TYR A 130 -9.76 11.23 -14.87
C TYR A 130 -8.74 10.82 -15.94
N TYR A 131 -7.80 11.68 -16.31
CA TYR A 131 -6.93 11.48 -17.48
C TYR A 131 -5.54 10.93 -17.20
N ASP A 132 -5.13 10.75 -15.94
CA ASP A 132 -3.73 10.44 -15.60
C ASP A 132 -3.30 8.98 -15.82
N ASP A 133 -4.21 8.04 -16.01
CA ASP A 133 -3.87 6.60 -16.06
C ASP A 133 -3.43 6.10 -17.46
N TRP A 134 -3.52 6.89 -18.56
CA TRP A 134 -3.32 6.37 -19.92
C TRP A 134 -2.36 7.12 -20.85
N HIS A 135 -1.84 8.30 -20.50
CA HIS A 135 -1.03 9.09 -21.42
C HIS A 135 0.27 9.64 -20.82
N TYR A 136 1.25 8.79 -20.60
CA TYR A 136 2.63 9.23 -20.44
C TYR A 136 3.10 10.01 -21.69
N GLY A 137 3.15 11.32 -21.60
CA GLY A 137 4.01 12.07 -22.49
C GLY A 137 3.59 13.41 -23.09
N LYS A 138 2.55 14.08 -22.63
CA LYS A 138 2.26 15.42 -23.16
C LYS A 138 1.30 16.25 -22.30
N TYR A 139 1.69 16.64 -21.11
CA TYR A 139 0.96 17.68 -20.39
C TYR A 139 1.94 18.72 -19.85
N ASP A 140 1.56 19.99 -20.02
CA ASP A 140 2.23 21.12 -19.36
C ASP A 140 2.03 20.97 -17.86
N LEU A 141 3.13 21.00 -17.11
CA LEU A 141 3.20 20.85 -15.65
C LEU A 141 2.43 21.96 -14.87
N ASP A 142 1.75 22.86 -15.55
CA ASP A 142 1.05 23.99 -14.95
C ASP A 142 -0.43 23.68 -14.62
N ASP A 143 -1.04 22.62 -15.19
CA ASP A 143 -2.48 22.29 -14.98
C ASP A 143 -2.69 21.25 -13.84
N GLU A 144 -1.66 20.52 -13.41
CA GLU A 144 -1.77 19.48 -12.37
C GLU A 144 -1.94 20.05 -10.94
N ASN A 145 -1.78 21.35 -10.74
CA ASN A 145 -1.77 21.97 -9.40
C ASN A 145 -3.15 22.47 -8.93
N TYR A 146 -4.17 22.50 -9.77
CA TYR A 146 -5.41 23.21 -9.45
C TYR A 146 -6.22 22.53 -8.34
N ASN A 147 -6.52 21.25 -8.49
CA ASN A 147 -7.29 20.50 -7.49
C ASN A 147 -6.55 20.37 -6.16
N TYR A 148 -5.24 20.25 -6.21
CA TYR A 148 -4.36 20.17 -5.06
C TYR A 148 -4.47 21.42 -4.14
N GLU A 149 -4.47 22.62 -4.69
CA GLU A 149 -4.61 23.85 -3.91
C GLU A 149 -5.99 23.96 -3.26
N VAL A 150 -7.07 23.60 -3.99
CA VAL A 150 -8.45 23.60 -3.47
C VAL A 150 -8.58 22.59 -2.32
N GLU A 151 -8.15 21.34 -2.52
CA GLU A 151 -8.17 20.30 -1.49
C GLU A 151 -7.38 20.71 -0.25
N HIS A 152 -6.19 21.27 -0.45
CA HIS A 152 -5.33 21.74 0.63
C HIS A 152 -5.99 22.85 1.43
N ASP A 153 -6.50 23.90 0.78
CA ASP A 153 -7.03 25.08 1.44
C ASP A 153 -8.32 24.78 2.23
N HIS A 154 -9.23 23.98 1.65
CA HIS A 154 -10.44 23.55 2.36
C HIS A 154 -10.10 22.66 3.56
N THR A 155 -9.22 21.68 3.39
CA THR A 155 -8.80 20.77 4.46
C THR A 155 -8.09 21.53 5.57
N LYS A 156 -7.16 22.42 5.21
CA LYS A 156 -6.41 23.25 6.17
C LYS A 156 -7.32 24.17 6.98
N ALA A 157 -8.30 24.80 6.34
CA ALA A 157 -9.24 25.68 7.03
C ALA A 157 -10.04 24.92 8.12
N VAL A 158 -10.46 23.69 7.83
CA VAL A 158 -11.15 22.85 8.83
C VAL A 158 -10.20 22.37 9.92
N LEU A 159 -8.99 21.93 9.56
CA LEU A 159 -7.96 21.51 10.52
C LEU A 159 -7.56 22.64 11.46
N ASP A 160 -7.36 23.86 10.96
CA ASP A 160 -7.06 25.05 11.78
C ASP A 160 -8.11 25.26 12.84
N ARG A 161 -9.40 25.17 12.48
CA ARG A 161 -10.50 25.29 13.43
C ARG A 161 -10.49 24.17 14.47
N ILE A 162 -10.36 22.91 14.05
CA ILE A 162 -10.34 21.75 14.94
C ILE A 162 -9.18 21.87 15.94
N ILE A 163 -7.97 22.19 15.48
CA ILE A 163 -6.76 22.20 16.31
C ILE A 163 -6.72 23.39 17.25
N TYR A 164 -7.19 24.56 16.79
CA TYR A 164 -6.98 25.80 17.55
C TYR A 164 -8.22 26.31 18.32
N GLU A 165 -9.43 25.87 17.93
CA GLU A 165 -10.66 26.27 18.63
C GLU A 165 -11.10 25.25 19.70
N ILE A 166 -10.75 23.97 19.55
CA ILE A 166 -11.06 22.93 20.55
C ILE A 166 -9.96 22.88 21.62
N THR A 167 -10.36 22.91 22.87
CA THR A 167 -9.43 22.89 24.02
C THR A 167 -9.15 21.49 24.57
N GLU A 168 -10.02 20.52 24.28
CA GLU A 168 -9.94 19.17 24.82
C GLU A 168 -9.25 18.22 23.83
N PRO A 169 -8.04 17.67 24.15
CA PRO A 169 -7.28 16.82 23.23
C PRO A 169 -8.05 15.60 22.70
N ASN A 170 -8.86 14.98 23.55
CA ASN A 170 -9.65 13.80 23.14
C ASN A 170 -10.69 14.18 22.06
N ALA A 171 -11.40 15.27 22.23
CA ALA A 171 -12.37 15.75 21.25
C ALA A 171 -11.68 16.16 19.93
N THR A 172 -10.56 16.87 20.03
CA THR A 172 -9.76 17.28 18.87
C THR A 172 -9.32 16.08 18.03
N ILE A 173 -8.76 15.05 18.67
CA ILE A 173 -8.29 13.85 17.96
C ILE A 173 -9.44 13.06 17.32
N LEU A 174 -10.61 12.98 17.96
CA LEU A 174 -11.78 12.33 17.37
C LEU A 174 -12.32 13.09 16.15
N LEU A 175 -12.30 14.43 16.17
CA LEU A 175 -12.69 15.25 15.02
C LEU A 175 -11.68 15.13 13.87
N ILE A 176 -10.38 15.07 14.17
CA ILE A 176 -9.33 14.79 13.17
C ILE A 176 -9.55 13.42 12.52
N ASP A 177 -9.83 12.38 13.30
CA ASP A 177 -10.12 11.04 12.78
C ASP A 177 -11.36 11.02 11.89
N ARG A 178 -12.43 11.71 12.31
CA ARG A 178 -13.66 11.85 11.50
C ARG A 178 -13.39 12.59 10.19
N LEU A 179 -12.59 13.64 10.21
CA LEU A 179 -12.18 14.39 9.01
C LEU A 179 -11.41 13.49 8.04
N LEU A 180 -10.42 12.74 8.53
CA LEU A 180 -9.68 11.77 7.71
C LEU A 180 -10.60 10.71 7.10
N MET A 181 -11.53 10.16 7.88
CA MET A 181 -12.49 9.18 7.39
C MET A 181 -13.40 9.77 6.28
N ARG A 182 -13.82 11.03 6.44
CA ARG A 182 -14.67 11.68 5.43
C ARG A 182 -13.91 11.95 4.14
N LEU A 183 -12.69 12.49 4.22
CA LEU A 183 -11.85 12.78 3.07
C LEU A 183 -11.38 11.50 2.34
N SER A 184 -11.20 10.38 3.03
CA SER A 184 -10.86 9.08 2.41
C SER A 184 -11.98 8.51 1.52
N THR A 185 -13.17 9.09 1.53
CA THR A 185 -14.26 8.71 0.61
C THR A 185 -14.12 9.34 -0.78
N MET A 186 -13.22 10.30 -0.98
CA MET A 186 -12.91 10.84 -2.29
C MET A 186 -12.19 9.77 -3.13
N GLU A 187 -12.62 9.58 -4.38
CA GLU A 187 -12.13 8.50 -5.26
C GLU A 187 -10.76 8.80 -5.92
N TYR A 188 -10.17 9.99 -5.69
CA TYR A 188 -9.02 10.51 -6.44
C TYR A 188 -7.79 10.74 -5.57
N ASP A 189 -6.69 11.17 -6.17
CA ASP A 189 -5.43 11.47 -5.50
C ASP A 189 -5.61 12.65 -4.52
N ASN A 190 -5.51 12.38 -3.23
CA ASN A 190 -5.75 13.32 -2.14
C ASN A 190 -4.44 14.04 -1.73
N GLY A 191 -3.58 14.40 -2.68
CA GLY A 191 -2.27 15.02 -2.41
C GLY A 191 -2.37 16.30 -1.59
N GLY A 192 -3.30 17.20 -1.94
CA GLY A 192 -3.54 18.44 -1.20
C GLY A 192 -4.05 18.22 0.22
N VAL A 193 -4.94 17.23 0.41
CA VAL A 193 -5.42 16.81 1.73
C VAL A 193 -4.25 16.39 2.61
N TYR A 194 -3.36 15.53 2.12
CA TYR A 194 -2.26 14.99 2.90
C TYR A 194 -1.24 16.05 3.29
N GLU A 195 -0.95 17.03 2.42
CA GLU A 195 -0.06 18.13 2.75
C GLU A 195 -0.62 19.02 3.87
N ALA A 196 -1.93 19.30 3.88
CA ALA A 196 -2.57 20.04 4.96
C ALA A 196 -2.38 19.35 6.33
N PHE A 197 -2.47 18.01 6.38
CA PHE A 197 -2.18 17.24 7.59
C PHE A 197 -0.70 17.24 7.95
N ASP A 198 0.21 17.17 6.97
CA ASP A 198 1.65 17.19 7.20
C ASP A 198 2.10 18.55 7.76
N GLU A 199 1.51 19.65 7.34
CA GLU A 199 1.75 20.97 7.92
C GLU A 199 1.40 21.03 9.42
N HIS A 200 0.33 20.34 9.85
CA HIS A 200 -0.10 20.26 11.25
C HIS A 200 0.48 19.06 12.02
N GLY A 201 1.37 18.29 11.42
CA GLY A 201 1.89 17.05 12.02
C GLY A 201 2.44 17.23 13.43
N SER A 202 3.19 18.31 13.69
CA SER A 202 3.75 18.61 15.02
C SER A 202 2.67 18.87 16.07
N ASP A 203 1.60 19.58 15.70
CA ASP A 203 0.50 19.90 16.59
C ASP A 203 -0.33 18.65 16.90
N ILE A 204 -0.59 17.82 15.87
CA ILE A 204 -1.28 16.54 16.02
C ILE A 204 -0.49 15.59 16.92
N TYR A 205 0.84 15.49 16.77
CA TYR A 205 1.67 14.64 17.65
C TYR A 205 1.61 15.09 19.11
N THR A 206 1.53 16.41 19.35
CA THR A 206 1.40 16.96 20.69
C THR A 206 0.03 16.63 21.30
N LEU A 207 -1.04 16.73 20.52
CA LEU A 207 -2.38 16.35 20.95
C LEU A 207 -2.45 14.85 21.30
N PHE A 208 -1.84 13.99 20.48
CA PHE A 208 -1.77 12.55 20.78
C PHE A 208 -1.06 12.27 22.10
N ALA A 209 0.00 13.01 22.44
CA ALA A 209 0.72 12.84 23.69
C ALA A 209 -0.17 13.12 24.93
N GLU A 210 -1.19 13.97 24.80
CA GLU A 210 -2.13 14.36 25.84
C GLU A 210 -3.46 13.59 25.80
N THR A 211 -3.68 12.79 24.76
CA THR A 211 -4.92 12.03 24.53
C THR A 211 -5.01 10.83 25.45
N GLY A 212 -6.24 10.55 25.94
CA GLY A 212 -6.54 9.39 26.79
C GLY A 212 -6.55 8.06 26.04
N PRO A 213 -6.42 6.93 26.76
CA PRO A 213 -6.31 5.60 26.16
C PRO A 213 -7.59 5.17 25.43
N GLU A 214 -8.76 5.61 25.85
CA GLU A 214 -10.05 5.31 25.22
C GLU A 214 -10.12 5.88 23.80
N THR A 215 -9.74 7.14 23.65
CA THR A 215 -9.70 7.84 22.36
C THR A 215 -8.64 7.24 21.44
N ILE A 216 -7.44 6.93 21.96
CA ILE A 216 -6.41 6.23 21.17
C ILE A 216 -6.93 4.88 20.67
N ALA A 217 -7.59 4.10 21.52
CA ALA A 217 -8.17 2.81 21.13
C ALA A 217 -9.24 2.98 20.03
N GLU A 218 -10.00 4.07 20.07
CA GLU A 218 -11.04 4.36 19.06
C GLU A 218 -10.45 4.67 17.70
N VAL A 219 -9.52 5.65 17.63
CA VAL A 219 -8.91 6.06 16.35
C VAL A 219 -8.07 4.95 15.71
N LEU A 220 -7.52 4.02 16.49
CA LEU A 220 -6.80 2.85 15.97
C LEU A 220 -7.70 1.83 15.25
N LYS A 221 -9.02 2.01 15.27
CA LYS A 221 -9.98 1.24 14.47
C LYS A 221 -10.07 1.77 13.04
N ASN A 222 -9.71 3.02 12.78
CA ASN A 222 -9.68 3.60 11.44
C ASN A 222 -8.75 2.77 10.53
N ARG A 223 -9.19 2.46 9.32
CA ARG A 223 -8.49 1.59 8.36
C ARG A 223 -7.90 2.34 7.18
N ASP A 224 -8.14 3.63 7.12
CA ASP A 224 -7.54 4.48 6.09
C ASP A 224 -6.01 4.43 6.17
N HIS A 225 -5.37 4.31 5.01
CA HIS A 225 -3.92 4.11 4.94
C HIS A 225 -3.14 5.32 5.44
N TYR A 226 -3.59 6.53 5.10
CA TYR A 226 -2.93 7.76 5.53
C TYR A 226 -3.14 7.99 7.04
N ALA A 227 -4.36 7.82 7.54
CA ALA A 227 -4.65 7.87 8.98
C ALA A 227 -3.75 6.89 9.76
N GLN A 228 -3.59 5.67 9.27
CA GLN A 228 -2.71 4.69 9.89
C GLN A 228 -1.22 5.10 9.87
N THR A 229 -0.78 5.83 8.85
CA THR A 229 0.58 6.37 8.79
C THR A 229 0.77 7.50 9.80
N LEU A 230 -0.16 8.44 9.86
CA LEU A 230 -0.18 9.53 10.84
C LEU A 230 -0.19 8.99 12.28
N TYR A 231 -1.05 8.01 12.58
CA TYR A 231 -1.15 7.43 13.93
C TYR A 231 0.09 6.64 14.33
N ARG A 232 0.74 5.96 13.40
CA ARG A 232 2.03 5.26 13.65
C ARG A 232 3.12 6.24 14.12
N GLU A 233 3.20 7.40 13.50
CA GLU A 233 4.14 8.45 13.91
C GLU A 233 3.71 9.08 15.23
N SER A 234 2.44 9.42 15.38
CA SER A 234 1.88 10.05 16.60
C SER A 234 2.08 9.19 17.85
N LEU A 235 1.92 7.88 17.76
CA LEU A 235 2.09 6.97 18.90
C LEU A 235 3.51 6.96 19.47
N LYS A 236 4.52 7.44 18.74
CA LYS A 236 5.88 7.59 19.27
C LYS A 236 5.98 8.65 20.36
N HIS A 237 5.02 9.56 20.41
CA HIS A 237 4.94 10.67 21.35
C HIS A 237 4.05 10.37 22.56
N VAL A 238 3.24 9.31 22.49
CA VAL A 238 2.30 8.90 23.55
C VAL A 238 3.04 8.18 24.69
N PRO A 239 2.70 8.45 25.97
CA PRO A 239 3.26 7.73 27.11
C PRO A 239 2.98 6.22 27.02
N LYS A 240 3.98 5.39 27.40
CA LYS A 240 3.88 3.93 27.31
C LYS A 240 2.68 3.37 28.09
N GLU A 241 2.40 3.91 29.27
CA GLU A 241 1.27 3.49 30.10
C GLU A 241 -0.06 3.73 29.40
N THR A 242 -0.19 4.84 28.67
CA THR A 242 -1.40 5.18 27.89
C THR A 242 -1.55 4.20 26.72
N ILE A 243 -0.47 3.88 25.99
CA ILE A 243 -0.48 2.88 24.92
C ILE A 243 -0.85 1.49 25.46
N GLU A 244 -0.33 1.08 26.63
CA GLU A 244 -0.68 -0.20 27.25
C GLU A 244 -2.17 -0.27 27.61
N ARG A 245 -2.74 0.79 28.14
CA ARG A 245 -4.17 0.87 28.44
C ARG A 245 -5.02 0.87 27.16
N ALA A 246 -4.65 1.67 26.16
CA ALA A 246 -5.34 1.68 24.87
C ALA A 246 -5.33 0.28 24.23
N TYR A 247 -4.21 -0.43 24.28
CA TYR A 247 -4.12 -1.82 23.80
C TYR A 247 -5.12 -2.75 24.50
N GLN A 248 -5.30 -2.60 25.81
CA GLN A 248 -6.27 -3.41 26.58
C GLN A 248 -7.73 -3.10 26.23
N LEU A 249 -7.99 -1.92 25.69
CA LEU A 249 -9.34 -1.48 25.26
C LEU A 249 -9.67 -1.86 23.82
N LEU A 250 -8.67 -2.33 23.03
CA LEU A 250 -8.93 -2.75 21.66
C LEU A 250 -9.86 -3.98 21.63
N ASP A 251 -11.01 -3.82 21.02
CA ASP A 251 -11.99 -4.88 20.86
C ASP A 251 -11.53 -5.92 19.82
N ASP A 252 -11.55 -7.20 20.20
CA ASP A 252 -11.18 -8.31 19.34
C ASP A 252 -12.29 -8.74 18.36
N SER A 253 -13.49 -8.23 18.52
CA SER A 253 -14.63 -8.58 17.67
C SER A 253 -14.76 -7.70 16.44
N SER A 254 -14.08 -6.55 16.40
CA SER A 254 -14.07 -5.61 15.28
C SER A 254 -12.82 -5.76 14.42
N GLU A 255 -12.95 -5.41 13.15
CA GLU A 255 -11.79 -5.21 12.29
C GLU A 255 -11.02 -3.97 12.75
N LEU A 256 -9.70 -4.10 12.83
CA LEU A 256 -8.81 -3.06 13.33
C LEU A 256 -7.96 -2.47 12.21
N GLY A 257 -7.51 -1.24 12.40
CA GLY A 257 -6.53 -0.60 11.55
C GLY A 257 -5.16 -1.27 11.61
N GLU A 258 -4.30 -0.99 10.64
CA GLU A 258 -2.99 -1.65 10.47
C GLU A 258 -2.10 -1.49 11.71
N VAL A 259 -2.10 -0.32 12.35
CA VAL A 259 -1.28 -0.04 13.54
C VAL A 259 -1.70 -0.90 14.71
N ALA A 260 -3.01 -1.01 14.99
CA ALA A 260 -3.53 -1.87 16.06
C ALA A 260 -3.25 -3.35 15.78
N LEU A 261 -3.43 -3.80 14.54
CA LEU A 261 -3.08 -5.16 14.10
C LEU A 261 -1.58 -5.44 14.30
N LYS A 262 -0.73 -4.48 13.92
CA LYS A 262 0.70 -4.60 14.14
C LYS A 262 1.05 -4.71 15.63
N MET A 263 0.42 -3.93 16.49
CA MET A 263 0.63 -4.02 17.94
C MET A 263 0.28 -5.42 18.48
N LYS A 264 -0.83 -6.02 18.05
CA LYS A 264 -1.23 -7.38 18.43
C LYS A 264 -0.21 -8.42 17.93
N PHE A 265 0.20 -8.31 16.68
CA PHE A 265 1.18 -9.22 16.07
C PHE A 265 2.54 -9.17 16.75
N ASP A 266 3.07 -7.97 17.03
CA ASP A 266 4.38 -7.78 17.65
C ASP A 266 4.42 -8.28 19.10
N ARG A 267 3.29 -8.27 19.81
CA ARG A 267 3.13 -8.79 21.16
C ARG A 267 2.91 -10.30 21.24
N GLY A 268 2.74 -10.97 20.09
CA GLY A 268 2.45 -12.41 20.03
C GLY A 268 0.98 -12.76 20.33
N ASP A 269 0.08 -11.76 20.34
CA ASP A 269 -1.36 -11.98 20.50
C ASP A 269 -1.98 -12.41 19.15
N TYR A 270 -1.52 -13.56 18.65
CA TYR A 270 -1.82 -14.01 17.29
C TYR A 270 -3.30 -14.38 17.09
N GLU A 271 -3.96 -14.91 18.13
CA GLU A 271 -5.39 -15.25 18.01
C GLU A 271 -6.24 -14.01 17.83
N SER A 272 -5.97 -12.97 18.60
CA SER A 272 -6.63 -11.68 18.50
C SER A 272 -6.29 -10.99 17.17
N TYR A 273 -5.02 -11.00 16.75
CA TYR A 273 -4.57 -10.49 15.45
C TYR A 273 -5.34 -11.12 14.29
N ILE A 274 -5.43 -12.47 14.24
CA ILE A 274 -6.16 -13.19 13.19
C ILE A 274 -7.65 -12.84 13.23
N ARG A 275 -8.25 -12.79 14.43
CA ARG A 275 -9.67 -12.51 14.60
C ARG A 275 -10.06 -11.12 14.08
N SER A 276 -9.23 -10.12 14.35
CA SER A 276 -9.46 -8.72 14.01
C SER A 276 -8.97 -8.31 12.61
N SER A 277 -8.27 -9.20 11.90
CA SER A 277 -7.82 -8.93 10.52
C SER A 277 -8.97 -9.09 9.53
N SER A 278 -9.03 -8.20 8.53
CA SER A 278 -9.99 -8.29 7.42
C SER A 278 -9.68 -9.48 6.50
N ASP A 279 -8.40 -9.69 6.19
CA ASP A 279 -7.90 -10.88 5.47
C ASP A 279 -7.30 -11.87 6.46
N LYS A 280 -8.16 -12.76 6.96
CA LYS A 280 -7.75 -13.78 7.95
C LYS A 280 -6.83 -14.85 7.36
N LEU A 281 -6.97 -15.15 6.05
CA LEU A 281 -6.10 -16.11 5.38
C LEU A 281 -4.65 -15.59 5.38
N ASP A 282 -4.45 -14.36 4.93
CA ASP A 282 -3.11 -13.73 4.94
C ASP A 282 -2.58 -13.55 6.36
N ALA A 283 -3.44 -13.19 7.31
CA ALA A 283 -3.07 -13.07 8.71
C ALA A 283 -2.54 -14.40 9.30
N ILE A 284 -3.22 -15.53 9.05
CA ILE A 284 -2.76 -16.85 9.48
C ILE A 284 -1.41 -17.16 8.83
N ILE A 285 -1.27 -16.93 7.52
CA ILE A 285 -0.02 -17.17 6.78
C ILE A 285 1.13 -16.36 7.38
N ARG A 286 0.91 -15.10 7.72
CA ARG A 286 1.93 -14.23 8.36
C ARG A 286 2.35 -14.76 9.73
N VAL A 287 1.39 -15.17 10.55
CA VAL A 287 1.66 -15.74 11.88
C VAL A 287 2.49 -17.01 11.77
N VAL A 288 2.11 -17.95 10.90
CA VAL A 288 2.87 -19.20 10.70
C VAL A 288 4.30 -18.90 10.28
N ARG A 289 4.50 -18.02 9.29
CA ARG A 289 5.84 -17.63 8.81
C ARG A 289 6.72 -17.00 9.88
N LYS A 290 6.13 -16.17 10.75
CA LYS A 290 6.88 -15.59 11.89
C LYS A 290 7.31 -16.65 12.87
N LEU A 291 6.41 -17.54 13.26
CA LEU A 291 6.69 -18.62 14.19
C LEU A 291 7.71 -19.62 13.62
N ASP A 292 7.65 -19.91 12.32
CA ASP A 292 8.65 -20.73 11.63
C ASP A 292 10.05 -20.07 11.69
N ALA A 293 10.12 -18.77 11.45
CA ALA A 293 11.38 -18.02 11.52
C ALA A 293 11.97 -18.01 12.94
N GLU A 294 11.12 -18.07 13.97
CA GLU A 294 11.48 -18.16 15.39
C GLU A 294 11.71 -19.60 15.85
N ASN A 295 11.47 -20.62 15.01
CA ASN A 295 11.47 -22.04 15.32
C ASN A 295 10.51 -22.41 16.48
N ASP A 296 9.34 -21.79 16.49
CA ASP A 296 8.31 -22.02 17.50
C ASP A 296 7.36 -23.14 17.07
N ASP A 297 7.28 -24.20 17.88
CA ASP A 297 6.44 -25.37 17.62
C ASP A 297 4.93 -25.04 17.49
N SER A 298 4.51 -23.89 17.99
CA SER A 298 3.13 -23.42 17.84
C SER A 298 2.73 -23.08 16.39
N ALA A 299 3.70 -22.92 15.49
CA ALA A 299 3.46 -22.72 14.06
C ALA A 299 2.51 -23.78 13.46
N ALA A 300 2.67 -25.06 13.86
CA ALA A 300 1.81 -26.14 13.40
C ALA A 300 0.35 -25.95 13.82
N LYS A 301 0.07 -25.41 15.03
CA LYS A 301 -1.30 -25.09 15.47
C LYS A 301 -1.96 -24.09 14.54
N TYR A 302 -1.24 -23.01 14.21
CA TYR A 302 -1.78 -21.96 13.34
C TYR A 302 -1.87 -22.41 11.89
N ALA A 303 -0.93 -23.22 11.38
CA ALA A 303 -1.04 -23.83 10.07
C ALA A 303 -2.33 -24.68 9.96
N GLY A 304 -2.68 -25.44 11.01
CA GLY A 304 -3.93 -26.21 11.06
C GLY A 304 -5.20 -25.35 10.95
N MET A 305 -5.17 -24.07 11.27
CA MET A 305 -6.32 -23.17 11.10
C MET A 305 -6.64 -22.89 9.62
N LEU A 306 -5.70 -23.15 8.70
CA LEU A 306 -5.94 -23.04 7.27
C LEU A 306 -6.88 -24.15 6.74
N ILE A 307 -7.05 -25.24 7.47
CA ILE A 307 -7.87 -26.37 7.04
C ILE A 307 -9.34 -25.96 7.04
N GLY A 308 -9.97 -26.05 5.85
CA GLY A 308 -11.38 -25.70 5.67
C GLY A 308 -11.70 -24.21 5.74
N TYR A 309 -10.68 -23.34 5.80
CA TYR A 309 -10.89 -21.90 5.75
C TYR A 309 -11.26 -21.47 4.31
N ASP A 310 -12.16 -20.50 4.16
CA ASP A 310 -12.59 -20.01 2.86
C ASP A 310 -11.41 -19.36 2.10
N GLY A 311 -11.29 -19.66 0.81
CA GLY A 311 -10.17 -19.21 -0.02
C GLY A 311 -8.91 -20.08 0.03
N THR A 312 -8.69 -20.88 1.08
CA THR A 312 -7.51 -21.75 1.21
C THR A 312 -7.37 -22.74 0.05
N SER A 313 -8.47 -23.26 -0.47
CA SER A 313 -8.51 -24.24 -1.57
C SER A 313 -7.88 -23.76 -2.87
N LYS A 314 -7.56 -22.47 -3.00
CA LYS A 314 -6.96 -21.85 -4.18
C LYS A 314 -5.65 -21.12 -3.86
N ASP A 315 -5.12 -21.24 -2.64
CA ASP A 315 -3.90 -20.55 -2.22
C ASP A 315 -2.70 -21.51 -2.08
N GLN A 316 -1.76 -21.40 -3.03
CA GLN A 316 -0.54 -22.20 -3.02
C GLN A 316 0.34 -21.97 -1.78
N ARG A 317 0.29 -20.75 -1.18
CA ARG A 317 1.05 -20.43 0.04
C ARG A 317 0.52 -21.26 1.21
N ALA A 318 -0.81 -21.35 1.32
CA ALA A 318 -1.46 -22.18 2.34
C ALA A 318 -1.13 -23.67 2.16
N ALA A 319 -1.17 -24.20 0.92
CA ALA A 319 -0.79 -25.57 0.66
C ALA A 319 0.65 -25.89 1.08
N ARG A 320 1.60 -24.99 0.81
CA ARG A 320 3.01 -25.14 1.22
C ARG A 320 3.16 -25.18 2.73
N LEU A 321 2.48 -24.30 3.45
CA LEU A 321 2.54 -24.26 4.91
C LEU A 321 1.91 -25.51 5.53
N LEU A 322 0.75 -25.95 5.05
CA LEU A 322 0.13 -27.20 5.50
C LEU A 322 1.06 -28.39 5.29
N SER A 323 1.68 -28.49 4.11
CA SER A 323 2.61 -29.58 3.79
C SER A 323 3.83 -29.58 4.73
N SER A 324 4.44 -28.40 5.01
CA SER A 324 5.61 -28.28 5.88
C SER A 324 5.31 -28.62 7.34
N HIS A 325 4.07 -28.43 7.79
CA HIS A 325 3.63 -28.72 9.15
C HIS A 325 2.95 -30.08 9.32
N GLY A 326 3.06 -30.95 8.31
CA GLY A 326 2.61 -32.34 8.40
C GLY A 326 1.15 -32.58 7.98
N TYR A 327 0.39 -31.57 7.60
CA TYR A 327 -0.98 -31.66 7.08
C TYR A 327 -0.95 -31.99 5.58
N LYS A 328 -0.35 -33.14 5.25
CA LYS A 328 -0.03 -33.51 3.85
C LYS A 328 -1.25 -33.80 3.00
N GLU A 329 -2.26 -34.46 3.57
CA GLU A 329 -3.46 -34.80 2.82
C GLU A 329 -4.26 -33.55 2.46
N GLU A 330 -4.39 -32.62 3.38
CA GLU A 330 -5.06 -31.33 3.19
C GLU A 330 -4.31 -30.46 2.16
N ALA A 331 -2.98 -30.47 2.23
CA ALA A 331 -2.14 -29.81 1.23
C ALA A 331 -2.33 -30.43 -0.16
N ALA A 332 -2.44 -31.77 -0.24
CA ALA A 332 -2.68 -32.48 -1.50
C ALA A 332 -4.03 -32.12 -2.13
N ASP A 333 -5.08 -31.97 -1.32
CA ASP A 333 -6.41 -31.55 -1.78
C ASP A 333 -6.37 -30.13 -2.39
N ILE A 334 -5.61 -29.22 -1.78
CA ILE A 334 -5.43 -27.87 -2.33
C ILE A 334 -4.64 -27.92 -3.64
N TYR A 335 -3.53 -28.65 -3.68
CA TYR A 335 -2.75 -28.80 -4.92
C TYR A 335 -3.56 -29.48 -6.03
N LEU A 336 -4.43 -30.44 -5.71
CA LEU A 336 -5.36 -31.01 -6.68
C LEU A 336 -6.31 -29.96 -7.26
N ASN A 337 -6.89 -29.11 -6.41
CA ASN A 337 -7.77 -28.03 -6.86
C ASN A 337 -7.03 -27.02 -7.75
N LEU A 338 -5.81 -26.61 -7.35
CA LEU A 338 -4.96 -25.74 -8.14
C LEU A 338 -4.62 -26.38 -9.50
N PHE A 339 -4.25 -27.64 -9.49
CA PHE A 339 -3.97 -28.40 -10.72
C PHE A 339 -5.18 -28.49 -11.64
N LEU A 340 -6.36 -28.80 -11.11
CA LEU A 340 -7.59 -28.88 -11.93
C LEU A 340 -7.98 -27.53 -12.55
N MET A 341 -7.55 -26.42 -11.96
CA MET A 341 -7.79 -25.06 -12.47
C MET A 341 -6.74 -24.60 -13.48
N SER A 342 -5.47 -24.98 -13.28
CA SER A 342 -4.32 -24.42 -14.00
C SER A 342 -3.61 -25.42 -14.90
N HIS A 343 -3.79 -26.71 -14.68
CA HIS A 343 -3.09 -27.83 -15.28
C HIS A 343 -1.54 -27.79 -15.16
N LYS A 344 -1.01 -26.99 -14.21
CA LYS A 344 0.43 -26.82 -14.01
C LYS A 344 1.09 -28.07 -13.44
N HIS A 345 2.22 -28.44 -14.05
CA HIS A 345 3.01 -29.60 -13.62
C HIS A 345 3.50 -29.51 -12.16
N ASP A 346 3.89 -28.32 -11.71
CA ASP A 346 4.36 -28.11 -10.32
C ASP A 346 3.26 -28.43 -9.28
N ASP A 347 2.01 -28.05 -9.56
CA ASP A 347 0.87 -28.37 -8.69
C ASP A 347 0.60 -29.89 -8.68
N PHE A 348 0.70 -30.53 -9.85
CA PHE A 348 0.57 -31.98 -9.97
C PHE A 348 1.65 -32.72 -9.19
N GLN A 349 2.92 -32.33 -9.30
CA GLN A 349 4.02 -32.91 -8.54
C GLN A 349 3.86 -32.69 -7.04
N SER A 350 3.49 -31.47 -6.64
CA SER A 350 3.26 -31.13 -5.23
C SER A 350 2.14 -31.99 -4.63
N MET A 351 1.06 -32.21 -5.38
CA MET A 351 0.00 -33.16 -5.00
C MET A 351 0.55 -34.59 -4.80
N LYS A 352 1.31 -35.11 -5.76
CA LYS A 352 1.88 -36.47 -5.69
C LYS A 352 2.80 -36.70 -4.50
N ILE A 353 3.60 -35.69 -4.15
CA ILE A 353 4.52 -35.74 -3.00
C ILE A 353 3.76 -35.79 -1.68
N ASN A 354 2.60 -35.15 -1.60
CA ASN A 354 1.84 -35.04 -0.36
C ASN A 354 0.89 -36.21 -0.09
N THR A 355 0.44 -36.95 -1.12
CA THR A 355 -0.47 -38.08 -0.92
C THR A 355 -0.28 -39.21 -1.96
N SER A 356 -0.56 -40.44 -1.53
CA SER A 356 -0.70 -41.60 -2.43
C SER A 356 -2.17 -42.04 -2.67
N ARG A 357 -3.12 -41.31 -2.08
CA ARG A 357 -4.56 -41.66 -2.16
C ARG A 357 -5.20 -41.28 -3.49
N ILE A 358 -4.61 -40.28 -4.18
CA ILE A 358 -5.14 -39.81 -5.46
C ILE A 358 -4.66 -40.70 -6.59
N ASP A 359 -5.61 -41.19 -7.39
CA ASP A 359 -5.32 -41.97 -8.61
C ASP A 359 -4.78 -41.03 -9.70
N THR A 360 -3.45 -40.90 -9.72
CA THR A 360 -2.74 -40.03 -10.65
C THR A 360 -2.86 -40.46 -12.11
N GLU A 361 -2.95 -41.77 -12.39
CA GLU A 361 -3.12 -42.27 -13.74
C GLU A 361 -4.49 -41.88 -14.31
N ARG A 362 -5.54 -42.05 -13.51
CA ARG A 362 -6.89 -41.63 -13.90
C ARG A 362 -6.97 -40.09 -14.09
N LEU A 363 -6.24 -39.35 -13.27
CA LEU A 363 -6.19 -37.90 -13.39
C LEU A 363 -5.49 -37.46 -14.69
N LEU A 364 -4.39 -38.15 -15.06
CA LEU A 364 -3.68 -37.91 -16.32
C LEU A 364 -4.52 -38.35 -17.55
N ASP A 365 -5.29 -39.44 -17.47
CA ASP A 365 -6.20 -39.85 -18.54
C ASP A 365 -7.32 -38.79 -18.75
N ASN A 366 -7.86 -38.26 -17.68
CA ASN A 366 -8.82 -37.15 -17.76
C ASN A 366 -8.19 -35.88 -18.36
N LEU A 367 -6.99 -35.50 -17.90
CA LEU A 367 -6.25 -34.37 -18.46
C LEU A 367 -5.97 -34.57 -19.95
N THR A 368 -5.50 -35.77 -20.35
CA THR A 368 -5.27 -36.12 -21.75
C THR A 368 -6.53 -35.92 -22.57
N SER A 369 -7.67 -36.45 -22.10
CA SER A 369 -8.95 -36.33 -22.78
C SER A 369 -9.40 -34.85 -22.89
N THR A 370 -9.19 -34.04 -21.86
CA THR A 370 -9.57 -32.64 -21.86
C THR A 370 -8.67 -31.81 -22.77
N VAL A 371 -7.35 -31.84 -22.53
CA VAL A 371 -6.37 -30.99 -23.23
C VAL A 371 -6.31 -31.33 -24.73
N LEU A 372 -6.29 -32.60 -25.08
CA LEU A 372 -6.18 -33.04 -26.49
C LEU A 372 -7.52 -33.05 -27.26
N SER A 373 -8.64 -32.68 -26.61
CA SER A 373 -9.92 -32.49 -27.30
C SER A 373 -10.14 -31.06 -27.80
N HIS A 374 -9.40 -30.08 -27.29
CA HIS A 374 -9.55 -28.67 -27.66
C HIS A 374 -8.80 -28.32 -28.94
N GLU A 375 -9.33 -27.38 -29.71
CA GLU A 375 -8.66 -26.86 -30.91
C GLU A 375 -7.52 -25.89 -30.55
N ASN A 376 -7.57 -25.25 -29.35
CA ASN A 376 -6.56 -24.32 -28.86
C ASN A 376 -5.67 -25.02 -27.84
N PHE A 377 -4.39 -24.67 -27.83
CA PHE A 377 -3.44 -25.24 -26.88
C PHE A 377 -3.70 -24.75 -25.44
N ASP A 378 -3.75 -25.73 -24.54
CA ASP A 378 -3.51 -25.53 -23.12
C ASP A 378 -2.01 -25.80 -22.84
N ASN A 379 -1.21 -24.74 -22.78
CA ASN A 379 0.24 -24.89 -22.68
C ASN A 379 0.68 -25.61 -21.40
N ASP A 380 0.07 -25.29 -20.25
CA ASP A 380 0.39 -25.92 -18.97
C ASP A 380 -0.02 -27.40 -18.97
N GLY A 381 -1.18 -27.72 -19.56
CA GLY A 381 -1.65 -29.09 -19.72
C GLY A 381 -0.78 -29.93 -20.67
N LEU A 382 -0.35 -29.37 -21.79
CA LEU A 382 0.57 -30.02 -22.72
C LEU A 382 1.92 -30.31 -22.07
N GLU A 383 2.50 -29.32 -21.36
CA GLU A 383 3.74 -29.50 -20.62
C GLU A 383 3.63 -30.64 -19.61
N THR A 384 2.57 -30.61 -18.77
CA THR A 384 2.31 -31.65 -17.77
C THR A 384 2.22 -33.05 -18.42
N LEU A 385 1.48 -33.20 -19.52
CA LEU A 385 1.37 -34.47 -20.21
C LEU A 385 2.72 -34.98 -20.75
N ILE A 386 3.56 -34.08 -21.28
CA ILE A 386 4.90 -34.47 -21.78
C ILE A 386 5.78 -34.93 -20.61
N MET A 387 5.79 -34.17 -19.51
CA MET A 387 6.60 -34.45 -18.33
C MET A 387 6.18 -35.77 -17.66
N GLU A 388 4.89 -36.06 -17.63
CA GLU A 388 4.32 -37.28 -17.02
C GLU A 388 4.25 -38.49 -17.99
N GLY A 389 4.98 -38.43 -19.10
CA GLY A 389 5.17 -39.61 -20.00
C GLY A 389 4.14 -39.77 -21.09
N ARG A 390 3.19 -38.83 -21.27
CA ARG A 390 2.16 -38.85 -22.34
C ARG A 390 2.60 -38.12 -23.62
N ALA A 391 3.92 -37.95 -23.82
CA ALA A 391 4.49 -37.22 -24.96
C ALA A 391 4.05 -37.77 -26.33
N THR A 392 3.80 -39.07 -26.45
CA THR A 392 3.31 -39.69 -27.71
C THR A 392 1.91 -39.19 -28.08
N ASP A 393 1.04 -39.00 -27.09
CA ASP A 393 -0.31 -38.48 -27.33
C ASP A 393 -0.28 -37.01 -27.72
N VAL A 394 0.58 -36.23 -27.07
CA VAL A 394 0.85 -34.83 -27.41
C VAL A 394 1.44 -34.71 -28.82
N ASP A 395 2.42 -35.55 -29.21
CA ASP A 395 2.99 -35.58 -30.56
C ASP A 395 1.89 -35.79 -31.61
N ARG A 396 1.03 -36.79 -31.40
CA ARG A 396 -0.08 -37.08 -32.31
C ARG A 396 -1.06 -35.92 -32.42
N TYR A 397 -1.33 -35.28 -31.30
CA TYR A 397 -2.21 -34.09 -31.25
C TYR A 397 -1.63 -32.91 -32.02
N ILE A 398 -0.35 -32.56 -31.79
CA ILE A 398 0.32 -31.45 -32.49
C ILE A 398 0.41 -31.70 -34.00
N LYS A 399 0.73 -32.91 -34.41
CA LYS A 399 0.77 -33.29 -35.84
C LYS A 399 -0.59 -33.17 -36.51
N LYS A 400 -1.67 -33.45 -35.79
CA LYS A 400 -3.05 -33.33 -36.29
C LYS A 400 -3.52 -31.88 -36.34
N THR A 401 -3.22 -31.08 -35.30
CA THR A 401 -3.79 -29.75 -35.09
C THR A 401 -2.92 -28.64 -35.70
N GLY A 402 -1.61 -28.87 -35.81
CA GLY A 402 -0.63 -27.82 -36.12
C GLY A 402 -0.40 -26.92 -34.91
N PHE A 403 0.14 -25.73 -35.15
CA PHE A 403 0.27 -24.68 -34.12
C PHE A 403 -1.05 -23.91 -34.01
N ALA A 404 -1.74 -24.05 -32.88
CA ALA A 404 -3.05 -23.46 -32.67
C ALA A 404 -3.10 -22.80 -31.27
N PRO A 405 -2.47 -21.63 -31.11
CA PRO A 405 -2.43 -20.92 -29.80
C PRO A 405 -3.83 -20.46 -29.41
N SER A 406 -4.08 -20.33 -28.12
CA SER A 406 -5.34 -19.81 -27.60
C SER A 406 -5.60 -18.36 -28.06
N ARG A 407 -6.88 -17.93 -28.06
CA ARG A 407 -7.25 -16.55 -28.42
C ARG A 407 -6.61 -15.51 -27.47
N ASN A 408 -6.30 -15.89 -26.23
CA ASN A 408 -5.68 -15.05 -25.21
C ASN A 408 -4.15 -15.22 -25.16
N PHE A 409 -3.53 -15.73 -26.23
CA PHE A 409 -2.08 -15.94 -26.30
C PHE A 409 -1.31 -14.63 -26.09
N LYS A 410 -0.53 -14.59 -25.03
CA LYS A 410 0.26 -13.40 -24.61
C LYS A 410 1.76 -13.62 -24.86
N ASP A 411 2.56 -12.57 -24.70
CA ASP A 411 3.99 -12.60 -24.95
C ASP A 411 4.73 -13.59 -24.04
N TYR A 412 4.34 -13.68 -22.76
CA TYR A 412 4.94 -14.66 -21.84
C TYR A 412 4.63 -16.12 -22.18
N ASP A 413 3.59 -16.41 -22.98
CA ASP A 413 3.27 -17.75 -23.42
C ASP A 413 4.32 -18.28 -24.41
N CYS A 414 5.13 -17.39 -25.00
CA CYS A 414 6.21 -17.77 -25.92
C CYS A 414 7.31 -18.57 -25.21
N HIS A 415 7.61 -18.24 -23.95
CA HIS A 415 8.54 -19.01 -23.12
C HIS A 415 7.99 -20.41 -22.86
N LYS A 416 6.69 -20.54 -22.58
CA LYS A 416 6.02 -21.85 -22.43
C LYS A 416 6.10 -22.69 -23.70
N ILE A 417 5.90 -22.09 -24.87
CA ILE A 417 6.07 -22.82 -26.14
C ILE A 417 7.51 -23.29 -26.33
N LEU A 418 8.49 -22.48 -25.92
CA LEU A 418 9.90 -22.86 -25.97
C LEU A 418 10.16 -24.08 -25.05
N ASP A 419 9.67 -24.05 -23.81
CA ASP A 419 9.81 -25.13 -22.83
C ASP A 419 9.18 -26.43 -23.35
N ILE A 420 7.99 -26.34 -23.96
CA ILE A 420 7.31 -27.47 -24.60
C ILE A 420 8.14 -28.03 -25.77
N CYS A 421 8.70 -27.16 -26.63
CA CYS A 421 9.58 -27.55 -27.72
C CYS A 421 10.81 -28.30 -27.20
N ASP A 422 11.45 -27.79 -26.16
CA ASP A 422 12.63 -28.42 -25.58
C ASP A 422 12.31 -29.79 -24.98
N ALA A 423 11.18 -29.89 -24.23
CA ALA A 423 10.71 -31.13 -23.67
C ALA A 423 10.39 -32.19 -24.75
N LEU A 424 9.75 -31.77 -25.84
CA LEU A 424 9.48 -32.65 -26.99
C LEU A 424 10.76 -33.12 -27.69
N VAL A 425 11.70 -32.22 -27.94
CA VAL A 425 13.03 -32.53 -28.52
C VAL A 425 13.78 -33.50 -27.63
N TYR A 426 13.78 -33.28 -26.31
CA TYR A 426 14.40 -34.18 -25.34
C TYR A 426 13.82 -35.60 -25.42
N ARG A 427 12.50 -35.75 -25.62
CA ARG A 427 11.79 -37.00 -25.75
C ARG A 427 11.85 -37.62 -27.17
N GLY A 428 12.49 -36.94 -28.11
CA GLY A 428 12.66 -37.43 -29.50
C GLY A 428 11.56 -37.02 -30.48
N PHE A 429 10.60 -36.18 -30.09
CA PHE A 429 9.48 -35.73 -30.93
C PHE A 429 9.83 -34.40 -31.64
N VAL A 430 10.93 -34.45 -32.41
CA VAL A 430 11.55 -33.24 -33.04
C VAL A 430 10.61 -32.58 -34.05
N GLU A 431 9.81 -33.37 -34.79
CA GLU A 431 8.87 -32.85 -35.78
C GLU A 431 7.76 -31.99 -35.14
N SER A 432 7.17 -32.47 -34.04
CA SER A 432 6.16 -31.70 -33.30
C SER A 432 6.74 -30.43 -32.69
N ALA A 433 7.95 -30.46 -32.16
CA ALA A 433 8.65 -29.26 -31.70
C ALA A 433 8.87 -28.26 -32.84
N ALA A 434 9.24 -28.75 -34.05
CA ALA A 434 9.37 -27.90 -35.24
C ALA A 434 8.03 -27.25 -35.65
N ILE A 435 6.94 -28.00 -35.60
CA ILE A 435 5.59 -27.45 -35.88
C ILE A 435 5.28 -26.28 -34.94
N LEU A 436 5.51 -26.43 -33.63
CA LEU A 436 5.27 -25.41 -32.64
C LEU A 436 6.19 -24.21 -32.84
N GLY A 437 7.49 -24.44 -32.93
CA GLY A 437 8.49 -23.34 -33.04
C GLY A 437 8.30 -22.53 -34.33
N ARG A 438 8.11 -23.21 -35.47
CA ARG A 438 7.84 -22.54 -36.75
C ARG A 438 6.50 -21.82 -36.74
N GLY A 439 5.49 -22.40 -36.13
CA GLY A 439 4.17 -21.80 -35.98
C GLY A 439 4.23 -20.53 -35.17
N LEU A 440 4.95 -20.49 -34.04
CA LEU A 440 5.19 -19.30 -33.23
C LEU A 440 5.90 -18.20 -34.03
N ILE A 441 6.99 -18.54 -34.73
CA ILE A 441 7.72 -17.58 -35.55
C ILE A 441 6.77 -16.94 -36.58
N LEU A 442 6.06 -17.74 -37.35
CA LEU A 442 5.13 -17.28 -38.39
C LEU A 442 4.00 -16.43 -37.80
N LEU A 443 3.44 -16.83 -36.65
CA LEU A 443 2.43 -16.04 -35.95
C LEU A 443 2.94 -14.63 -35.62
N ARG A 444 4.12 -14.52 -35.00
CA ARG A 444 4.69 -13.23 -34.58
C ARG A 444 5.06 -12.34 -35.78
N LEU A 445 5.54 -12.91 -36.87
CA LEU A 445 5.85 -12.14 -38.08
C LEU A 445 4.59 -11.66 -38.81
N ASN A 446 3.53 -12.46 -38.83
CA ASN A 446 2.27 -12.11 -39.53
C ASN A 446 1.46 -11.00 -38.79
N VAL A 447 1.55 -10.91 -37.47
CA VAL A 447 0.85 -9.86 -36.69
C VAL A 447 1.45 -8.48 -36.94
N LYS A 448 2.67 -8.37 -37.53
CA LYS A 448 3.38 -7.11 -37.84
C LYS A 448 3.57 -6.17 -36.66
N ASN A 449 3.52 -6.68 -35.44
CA ASN A 449 3.83 -5.93 -34.23
C ASN A 449 5.34 -6.04 -33.93
N ALA A 450 6.04 -4.92 -34.14
CA ALA A 450 7.50 -4.88 -34.00
C ALA A 450 8.01 -5.22 -32.59
N ASP A 451 7.19 -5.03 -31.56
CA ASP A 451 7.56 -5.33 -30.17
C ASP A 451 7.53 -6.84 -29.87
N ARG A 452 6.80 -7.60 -30.68
CA ARG A 452 6.70 -9.06 -30.56
C ARG A 452 7.72 -9.84 -31.39
N TYR A 453 8.58 -9.15 -32.15
CA TYR A 453 9.60 -9.84 -32.94
C TYR A 453 10.66 -10.52 -32.08
N GLN A 454 10.86 -10.05 -30.83
CA GLN A 454 11.82 -10.67 -29.90
C GLN A 454 11.50 -12.16 -29.67
N ASP A 455 10.23 -12.53 -29.53
CA ASP A 455 9.79 -13.90 -29.33
C ASP A 455 10.15 -14.79 -30.53
N ALA A 456 9.89 -14.29 -31.74
CA ALA A 456 10.26 -14.99 -32.98
C ALA A 456 11.78 -15.15 -33.12
N VAL A 457 12.54 -14.13 -32.68
CA VAL A 457 14.02 -14.18 -32.68
C VAL A 457 14.54 -15.23 -31.70
N VAL A 458 14.02 -15.25 -30.47
CA VAL A 458 14.43 -16.23 -29.44
C VAL A 458 14.15 -17.65 -29.91
N MET A 459 12.93 -17.89 -30.47
CA MET A 459 12.58 -19.20 -31.01
C MET A 459 13.45 -19.60 -32.20
N LEU A 460 13.71 -18.69 -33.13
CA LEU A 460 14.56 -18.97 -34.30
C LEU A 460 16.00 -19.28 -33.86
N GLN A 461 16.54 -18.56 -32.92
CA GLN A 461 17.87 -18.81 -32.34
C GLN A 461 17.93 -20.14 -31.57
N TYR A 462 16.87 -20.53 -30.88
CA TYR A 462 16.76 -21.87 -30.27
C TYR A 462 16.82 -22.96 -31.34
N MET A 463 16.03 -22.84 -32.40
CA MET A 463 16.03 -23.81 -33.50
C MET A 463 17.36 -23.89 -34.26
N ASP A 464 18.11 -22.78 -34.39
CA ASP A 464 19.45 -22.74 -34.97
C ASP A 464 20.48 -23.57 -34.16
N ARG A 465 20.33 -23.60 -32.82
CA ARG A 465 21.24 -24.32 -31.91
C ARG A 465 20.97 -25.82 -31.88
N GLU A 466 19.74 -26.23 -32.16
CA GLU A 466 19.31 -27.63 -32.06
C GLU A 466 19.46 -28.34 -33.40
N SER A 467 20.58 -29.06 -33.57
CA SER A 467 20.96 -29.70 -34.83
C SER A 467 19.96 -30.75 -35.33
N ARG A 468 19.12 -31.29 -34.44
CA ARG A 468 18.09 -32.30 -34.82
C ARG A 468 17.04 -31.76 -35.76
N PHE A 469 16.81 -30.43 -35.80
CA PHE A 469 15.88 -29.82 -36.76
C PHE A 469 16.37 -29.85 -38.21
N GLU A 470 17.67 -30.06 -38.46
CA GLU A 470 18.21 -30.25 -39.83
C GLU A 470 17.89 -31.62 -40.41
N GLY A 471 17.55 -32.59 -39.56
CA GLY A 471 17.18 -33.97 -39.99
C GLY A 471 15.72 -34.13 -40.37
N LEU A 472 14.92 -33.07 -40.37
CA LEU A 472 13.50 -33.12 -40.74
C LEU A 472 13.30 -33.10 -42.27
N ASP A 473 12.11 -33.50 -42.77
CA ASP A 473 11.71 -33.44 -44.18
C ASP A 473 11.88 -32.02 -44.76
N GLU A 474 11.50 -30.99 -44.00
CA GLU A 474 11.94 -29.63 -44.26
C GLU A 474 13.04 -29.29 -43.25
N PRO A 475 14.36 -29.26 -43.64
CA PRO A 475 15.43 -28.85 -42.78
C PRO A 475 15.23 -27.44 -42.25
N HIS A 476 15.77 -27.12 -41.05
CA HIS A 476 15.66 -25.79 -40.48
C HIS A 476 16.31 -24.72 -41.34
N SER A 477 17.45 -25.01 -41.94
CA SER A 477 18.12 -24.14 -42.91
C SER A 477 17.21 -23.74 -44.09
N ARG A 478 16.40 -24.70 -44.62
CA ARG A 478 15.44 -24.41 -45.70
C ARG A 478 14.26 -23.57 -45.20
N PHE A 479 13.74 -23.85 -44.03
CA PHE A 479 12.72 -23.00 -43.40
C PHE A 479 13.19 -21.57 -43.25
N LYS A 480 14.43 -21.36 -42.79
CA LYS A 480 15.03 -20.02 -42.62
C LYS A 480 15.20 -19.26 -43.93
N LEU A 481 15.61 -19.96 -45.01
CA LEU A 481 15.65 -19.35 -46.36
C LEU A 481 14.24 -18.92 -46.80
N ARG A 482 13.22 -19.74 -46.60
CA ARG A 482 11.84 -19.40 -46.89
C ARG A 482 11.38 -18.15 -46.10
N LEU A 483 11.71 -18.03 -44.82
CA LEU A 483 11.41 -16.84 -44.04
C LEU A 483 12.06 -15.58 -44.61
N GLN A 484 13.29 -15.68 -45.13
CA GLN A 484 13.99 -14.54 -45.76
C GLN A 484 13.30 -14.13 -47.07
N GLU A 485 12.77 -15.07 -47.81
CA GLU A 485 11.99 -14.83 -49.05
C GLU A 485 10.63 -14.23 -48.77
N GLU A 486 9.89 -14.74 -47.77
CA GLU A 486 8.53 -14.29 -47.43
C GLU A 486 8.50 -12.97 -46.67
N PHE A 487 9.52 -12.71 -45.82
CA PHE A 487 9.59 -11.56 -44.93
C PHE A 487 10.86 -10.69 -45.13
N PRO A 488 11.27 -10.37 -46.37
CA PRO A 488 12.54 -9.68 -46.63
C PRO A 488 12.59 -8.26 -46.11
N LYS A 489 11.40 -7.62 -45.93
CA LYS A 489 11.28 -6.21 -45.52
C LYS A 489 11.24 -6.00 -44.01
N MET A 490 11.25 -7.06 -43.19
CA MET A 490 11.19 -6.94 -41.73
C MET A 490 12.56 -6.62 -41.11
N ARG A 491 13.04 -5.40 -41.34
CA ARG A 491 14.38 -4.93 -40.93
C ARG A 491 14.63 -5.07 -39.42
N LYS A 492 13.64 -4.75 -38.57
CA LYS A 492 13.77 -4.87 -37.10
C LYS A 492 13.95 -6.33 -36.69
N PHE A 493 13.16 -7.25 -37.22
CA PHE A 493 13.28 -8.69 -36.95
C PHE A 493 14.65 -9.23 -37.33
N TRP A 494 15.08 -9.03 -38.59
CA TRP A 494 16.37 -9.50 -39.05
C TRP A 494 17.53 -8.84 -38.34
N GLY A 495 17.41 -7.54 -38.00
CA GLY A 495 18.42 -6.80 -37.23
C GLY A 495 18.55 -7.30 -35.79
N LEU A 496 17.44 -7.63 -35.13
CA LEU A 496 17.44 -8.28 -33.81
C LEU A 496 18.08 -9.66 -33.88
N TYR A 497 17.69 -10.46 -34.87
CA TYR A 497 18.23 -11.81 -35.05
C TYR A 497 19.76 -11.83 -35.30
N THR A 498 20.27 -10.92 -36.11
CA THR A 498 21.72 -10.81 -36.44
C THR A 498 22.50 -10.00 -35.43
N GLY A 499 21.86 -9.41 -34.42
CA GLY A 499 22.51 -8.51 -33.45
C GLY A 499 22.92 -7.14 -34.03
N THR A 500 22.41 -6.76 -35.20
CA THR A 500 22.75 -5.49 -35.89
C THR A 500 21.75 -4.36 -35.64
N TRP A 501 20.67 -4.63 -34.87
CA TRP A 501 19.64 -3.66 -34.54
C TRP A 501 20.06 -2.73 -33.42
N ASN A 502 20.30 -1.43 -33.76
CA ASN A 502 20.80 -0.43 -32.81
C ASN A 502 19.70 0.49 -32.21
N GLY A 503 18.43 0.12 -32.32
CA GLY A 503 17.34 0.88 -31.67
C GLY A 503 17.06 2.29 -32.23
N ARG A 504 17.65 2.66 -33.41
CA ARG A 504 17.42 3.95 -34.06
C ARG A 504 16.41 3.78 -35.21
N THR A 505 15.19 4.09 -35.00
CA THR A 505 14.25 4.72 -35.94
C THR A 505 13.16 5.39 -35.17
#